data_4edc1a190f376021e4249d9c641ce063
#
_entry.id   4edc1a190f376021e4249d9c641ce063
#
_cell.length_a   1.000
_cell.length_b   1.000
_cell.length_c   1.000
_cell.angle_alpha   90.00
_cell.angle_beta   90.00
_cell.angle_gamma   90.00
#
_symmetry.space_group_name_H-M   'P 1'
#
loop_
_entity.id
_entity.type
_entity.pdbx_description
1 polymer ?
#
loop_
_entity_poly.entity_id
_entity_poly.type
_entity_poly.pdbx_seq_one_letter_code
_entity_poly.pdbx_strand_id
1 'polypeptide(L)'
;MVPIKDVTQWIEQAVILYKQGMPYYKIAQQLNIGRKTVSHYLRELGFKSNEKYVRNINVNKLRKFDYSIADNIFENIDTEEKAYWLGFLYADGYIDNSKNVISLSLKESDKSHVEKFRHFCGLDEKKLHTKTKTTNNGTSVNYEFSFSSKKTVEDLFKCGCFNKKTFKISFPSYDIISKELIYHFIRGYIDGDGSITHGGCGSSAITLEVLGTEKFLTTYNKVLGFENKKLYSFNHTSIKRSIISGPYAIYVLDKIYNNAHIFLQRKYDKYLELRRLALASPRTARLLAGKIGKDLANVDTEVTTA
;
A
#
# COMPACT_ATOMS: atom_id res chain seq x y z
N MET A 1 -43.25 22.56 27.33
CA MET A 1 -43.27 22.95 25.91
C MET A 1 -42.53 24.27 25.80
N VAL A 2 -41.43 24.34 25.10
CA VAL A 2 -40.76 25.60 24.77
C VAL A 2 -41.65 26.30 23.76
N PRO A 3 -42.00 27.58 23.94
CA PRO A 3 -42.84 28.30 22.99
C PRO A 3 -42.19 28.30 21.62
N ILE A 4 -42.94 27.93 20.60
CA ILE A 4 -42.50 28.01 19.20
C ILE A 4 -42.25 29.49 18.94
N LYS A 5 -40.99 29.90 18.79
CA LYS A 5 -40.65 31.24 18.31
C LYS A 5 -41.41 31.48 17.02
N ASP A 6 -42.06 32.63 16.91
CA ASP A 6 -42.79 33.02 15.72
C ASP A 6 -41.92 32.81 14.48
N VAL A 7 -42.39 31.98 13.54
CA VAL A 7 -41.63 31.62 12.35
C VAL A 7 -41.18 32.83 11.55
N THR A 8 -42.04 33.90 11.55
CA THR A 8 -41.77 35.14 10.84
C THR A 8 -40.51 35.85 11.34
N GLN A 9 -40.16 35.70 12.62
CA GLN A 9 -39.01 36.37 13.22
C GLN A 9 -37.65 35.82 12.83
N TRP A 10 -37.57 34.57 12.43
CA TRP A 10 -36.28 33.91 12.17
C TRP A 10 -36.15 33.37 10.75
N ILE A 11 -37.24 33.14 10.00
CA ILE A 11 -37.20 32.48 8.71
C ILE A 11 -36.45 33.31 7.66
N GLU A 12 -36.64 34.63 7.64
CA GLU A 12 -35.88 35.51 6.73
C GLU A 12 -34.39 35.42 6.98
N GLN A 13 -34.00 35.43 8.25
CA GLN A 13 -32.61 35.33 8.64
C GLN A 13 -32.03 33.92 8.29
N ALA A 14 -32.85 32.86 8.44
CA ALA A 14 -32.47 31.51 8.01
C ALA A 14 -32.26 31.42 6.49
N VAL A 15 -33.08 32.09 5.69
CA VAL A 15 -32.94 32.17 4.22
C VAL A 15 -31.65 32.91 3.83
N ILE A 16 -31.35 34.03 4.50
CA ILE A 16 -30.12 34.79 4.27
C ILE A 16 -28.90 33.92 4.55
N LEU A 17 -28.86 33.26 5.71
CA LEU A 17 -27.75 32.35 6.09
C LEU A 17 -27.63 31.16 5.14
N TYR A 18 -28.75 30.63 4.68
CA TYR A 18 -28.77 29.57 3.68
C TYR A 18 -28.16 30.02 2.34
N LYS A 19 -28.56 31.21 1.85
CA LYS A 19 -28.00 31.80 0.61
C LYS A 19 -26.51 32.10 0.71
N GLN A 20 -26.00 32.35 1.93
CA GLN A 20 -24.56 32.45 2.23
C GLN A 20 -23.83 31.09 2.28
N GLY A 21 -24.52 29.98 1.97
CA GLY A 21 -23.95 28.64 1.95
C GLY A 21 -23.96 27.92 3.30
N MET A 22 -24.62 28.46 4.33
CA MET A 22 -24.65 27.86 5.66
C MET A 22 -25.56 26.60 5.68
N PRO A 23 -25.10 25.47 6.23
CA PRO A 23 -25.92 24.27 6.32
C PRO A 23 -27.00 24.41 7.41
N TYR A 24 -28.11 23.69 7.24
CA TYR A 24 -29.27 23.76 8.14
C TYR A 24 -28.91 23.58 9.62
N TYR A 25 -27.97 22.70 9.97
CA TYR A 25 -27.63 22.50 11.38
C TYR A 25 -26.87 23.68 11.99
N LYS A 26 -26.06 24.42 11.21
CA LYS A 26 -25.41 25.66 11.68
C LYS A 26 -26.41 26.82 11.78
N ILE A 27 -27.33 26.93 10.82
CA ILE A 27 -28.44 27.90 10.88
C ILE A 27 -29.25 27.62 12.14
N ALA A 28 -29.60 26.38 12.40
CA ALA A 28 -30.31 25.95 13.60
C ALA A 28 -29.59 26.35 14.90
N GLN A 29 -28.29 26.12 14.95
CA GLN A 29 -27.44 26.47 16.10
C GLN A 29 -27.35 27.99 16.28
N GLN A 30 -27.12 28.74 15.21
CA GLN A 30 -26.97 30.19 15.27
C GLN A 30 -28.25 30.90 15.65
N LEU A 31 -29.39 30.39 15.18
CA LEU A 31 -30.70 30.98 15.47
C LEU A 31 -31.33 30.40 16.75
N ASN A 32 -30.65 29.46 17.40
CA ASN A 32 -31.17 28.73 18.57
C ASN A 32 -32.56 28.10 18.33
N ILE A 33 -32.69 27.41 17.20
CA ILE A 33 -33.91 26.74 16.75
C ILE A 33 -33.61 25.28 16.47
N GLY A 34 -34.60 24.41 16.64
CA GLY A 34 -34.46 22.99 16.37
C GLY A 34 -34.09 22.71 14.90
N ARG A 35 -33.08 21.86 14.66
CA ARG A 35 -32.63 21.48 13.29
C ARG A 35 -33.77 20.96 12.42
N LYS A 36 -34.69 20.17 13.00
CA LYS A 36 -35.86 19.64 12.28
C LYS A 36 -36.76 20.76 11.81
N THR A 37 -36.95 21.76 12.63
CA THR A 37 -37.79 22.95 12.35
C THR A 37 -37.18 23.75 11.21
N VAL A 38 -35.90 24.13 11.30
CA VAL A 38 -35.21 24.85 10.22
C VAL A 38 -35.24 24.06 8.91
N SER A 39 -34.98 22.73 8.96
CA SER A 39 -35.04 21.87 7.79
C SER A 39 -36.43 21.80 7.16
N HIS A 40 -37.48 21.79 7.95
CA HIS A 40 -38.86 21.75 7.48
C HIS A 40 -39.19 23.04 6.72
N TYR A 41 -39.07 24.19 7.37
CA TYR A 41 -39.47 25.47 6.76
C TYR A 41 -38.63 25.89 5.57
N LEU A 42 -37.30 25.63 5.57
CA LEU A 42 -36.49 25.94 4.41
C LEU A 42 -36.82 25.02 3.21
N ARG A 43 -37.25 23.78 3.45
CA ARG A 43 -37.71 22.88 2.36
C ARG A 43 -39.06 23.33 1.81
N GLU A 44 -40.00 23.76 2.66
CA GLU A 44 -41.29 24.33 2.24
C GLU A 44 -41.11 25.56 1.35
N LEU A 45 -40.07 26.35 1.61
CA LEU A 45 -39.67 27.50 0.80
C LEU A 45 -38.88 27.09 -0.46
N GLY A 46 -38.77 25.80 -0.77
CA GLY A 46 -38.09 25.28 -1.96
C GLY A 46 -36.56 25.18 -1.87
N PHE A 47 -35.96 25.50 -0.73
CA PHE A 47 -34.53 25.38 -0.51
C PHE A 47 -34.16 23.92 -0.20
N LYS A 48 -33.37 23.30 -1.07
CA LYS A 48 -32.85 21.91 -0.84
C LYS A 48 -31.69 21.94 0.15
N SER A 49 -31.51 20.86 0.94
CA SER A 49 -30.38 20.78 1.85
C SER A 49 -29.06 20.93 1.10
N ASN A 50 -28.22 21.88 1.48
CA ASN A 50 -26.90 22.12 0.93
C ASN A 50 -25.79 21.36 1.69
N GLU A 51 -26.16 20.38 2.50
CA GLU A 51 -25.21 19.53 3.25
C GLU A 51 -24.16 18.88 2.34
N LYS A 52 -24.52 18.56 1.08
CA LYS A 52 -23.60 18.00 0.11
C LYS A 52 -22.53 19.00 -0.34
N TYR A 53 -22.91 20.26 -0.49
CA TYR A 53 -22.00 21.36 -0.82
C TYR A 53 -21.05 21.67 0.35
N VAL A 54 -21.60 21.68 1.56
CA VAL A 54 -20.83 21.91 2.78
C VAL A 54 -19.88 20.74 3.10
N ARG A 55 -20.25 19.50 2.80
CA ARG A 55 -19.31 18.37 2.88
C ARG A 55 -18.09 18.59 1.99
N ASN A 56 -18.28 19.07 0.77
CA ASN A 56 -17.18 19.33 -0.14
C ASN A 56 -16.29 20.53 0.27
N ILE A 57 -16.88 21.59 0.86
CA ILE A 57 -16.12 22.75 1.34
C ILE A 57 -15.42 22.47 2.68
N ASN A 58 -16.06 21.74 3.59
CA ASN A 58 -15.51 21.46 4.92
C ASN A 58 -14.50 20.30 4.95
N VAL A 59 -14.54 19.39 3.99
CA VAL A 59 -13.54 18.29 3.92
C VAL A 59 -12.12 18.87 3.83
N ASN A 60 -11.91 19.94 3.09
CA ASN A 60 -10.59 20.58 3.00
C ASN A 60 -10.25 21.50 4.19
N LYS A 61 -11.25 22.11 4.86
CA LYS A 61 -11.06 22.98 6.05
C LYS A 61 -11.04 22.21 7.38
N LEU A 62 -11.53 20.97 7.42
CA LEU A 62 -11.58 20.12 8.60
C LEU A 62 -10.61 18.93 8.52
N ARG A 63 -9.69 18.93 7.57
CA ARG A 63 -8.59 17.97 7.61
C ARG A 63 -7.77 18.27 8.87
N LYS A 64 -7.88 17.40 9.86
CA LYS A 64 -7.08 17.44 11.10
C LYS A 64 -5.58 17.29 10.80
N PHE A 65 -5.25 16.75 9.63
CA PHE A 65 -3.90 16.46 9.18
C PHE A 65 -3.64 17.11 7.82
N ASP A 66 -2.42 17.56 7.58
CA ASP A 66 -1.97 17.96 6.26
C ASP A 66 -1.74 16.72 5.40
N TYR A 67 -2.49 16.60 4.32
CA TYR A 67 -2.40 15.49 3.36
C TYR A 67 -1.60 15.86 2.10
N SER A 68 -0.98 17.04 2.03
CA SER A 68 -0.29 17.50 0.82
C SER A 68 0.81 16.55 0.37
N ILE A 69 1.57 15.99 1.31
CA ILE A 69 2.57 14.96 1.03
C ILE A 69 1.87 13.67 0.59
N ALA A 70 0.94 13.16 1.38
CA ALA A 70 0.22 11.92 1.11
C ALA A 70 -0.50 11.94 -0.25
N ASP A 71 -1.04 13.09 -0.66
CA ASP A 71 -1.75 13.23 -1.92
C ASP A 71 -0.85 13.07 -3.16
N ASN A 72 0.48 13.23 -3.06
CA ASN A 72 1.41 13.25 -4.19
C ASN A 72 2.46 12.13 -4.19
N ILE A 73 2.50 11.29 -3.15
CA ILE A 73 3.56 10.29 -2.96
C ILE A 73 3.67 9.25 -4.08
N PHE A 74 2.57 8.93 -4.78
CA PHE A 74 2.55 7.95 -5.88
C PHE A 74 2.25 8.58 -7.25
N GLU A 75 2.34 9.91 -7.38
CA GLU A 75 2.16 10.60 -8.66
C GLU A 75 3.22 10.19 -9.67
N ASN A 76 4.48 10.13 -9.22
CA ASN A 76 5.62 9.62 -9.98
C ASN A 76 6.43 8.68 -9.09
N ILE A 77 6.84 7.55 -9.63
CA ILE A 77 7.67 6.57 -8.92
C ILE A 77 9.13 6.84 -9.28
N ASP A 78 9.71 7.86 -8.65
CA ASP A 78 11.01 8.45 -8.96
C ASP A 78 12.08 8.25 -7.87
N THR A 79 11.72 7.58 -6.74
CA THR A 79 12.65 7.29 -5.66
C THR A 79 12.58 5.82 -5.23
N GLU A 80 13.67 5.35 -4.59
CA GLU A 80 13.72 4.02 -3.95
C GLU A 80 12.50 3.79 -3.07
N GLU A 81 12.19 4.76 -2.22
CA GLU A 81 11.16 4.62 -1.20
C GLU A 81 9.76 4.51 -1.82
N LYS A 82 9.46 5.31 -2.84
CA LYS A 82 8.19 5.22 -3.58
C LYS A 82 8.05 3.89 -4.31
N ALA A 83 9.11 3.42 -4.99
CA ALA A 83 9.11 2.13 -5.65
C ALA A 83 8.92 0.97 -4.65
N TYR A 84 9.62 1.02 -3.52
CA TYR A 84 9.49 0.05 -2.45
C TYR A 84 8.06 -0.02 -1.90
N TRP A 85 7.48 1.13 -1.51
CA TRP A 85 6.14 1.16 -0.95
C TRP A 85 5.06 0.77 -1.97
N LEU A 86 5.26 1.10 -3.26
CA LEU A 86 4.37 0.60 -4.29
C LEU A 86 4.40 -0.94 -4.34
N GLY A 87 5.59 -1.55 -4.33
CA GLY A 87 5.75 -3.01 -4.28
C GLY A 87 5.11 -3.63 -3.05
N PHE A 88 5.31 -3.03 -1.88
CA PHE A 88 4.73 -3.49 -0.63
C PHE A 88 3.18 -3.38 -0.63
N LEU A 89 2.64 -2.28 -1.18
CA LEU A 89 1.20 -2.13 -1.36
C LEU A 89 0.61 -3.10 -2.39
N TYR A 90 1.37 -3.49 -3.40
CA TYR A 90 0.98 -4.56 -4.33
C TYR A 90 0.76 -5.89 -3.62
N ALA A 91 1.55 -6.20 -2.61
CA ALA A 91 1.43 -7.38 -1.76
C ALA A 91 0.31 -7.18 -0.71
N ASP A 92 0.60 -6.45 0.35
CA ASP A 92 -0.18 -6.35 1.58
C ASP A 92 -1.09 -5.12 1.68
N GLY A 93 -1.04 -4.19 0.72
CA GLY A 93 -1.86 -2.98 0.75
C GLY A 93 -3.35 -3.26 0.50
N TYR A 94 -4.21 -2.58 1.23
CA TYR A 94 -5.64 -2.51 0.95
C TYR A 94 -5.99 -1.14 0.36
N ILE A 95 -6.64 -1.14 -0.80
CA ILE A 95 -7.06 0.08 -1.50
C ILE A 95 -8.55 -0.03 -1.78
N ASP A 96 -9.32 0.97 -1.34
CA ASP A 96 -10.76 1.07 -1.59
C ASP A 96 -11.06 2.31 -2.43
N ASN A 97 -11.28 2.08 -3.73
CA ASN A 97 -11.58 3.15 -4.68
C ASN A 97 -12.92 3.83 -4.38
N SER A 98 -13.88 3.11 -3.80
CA SER A 98 -15.21 3.66 -3.50
C SER A 98 -15.19 4.64 -2.33
N LYS A 99 -14.28 4.42 -1.38
CA LYS A 99 -14.10 5.25 -0.18
C LYS A 99 -12.86 6.14 -0.24
N ASN A 100 -12.04 6.00 -1.29
CA ASN A 100 -10.74 6.66 -1.42
C ASN A 100 -9.82 6.38 -0.22
N VAL A 101 -9.76 5.12 0.25
CA VAL A 101 -8.99 4.70 1.41
C VAL A 101 -7.81 3.84 0.99
N ILE A 102 -6.66 4.14 1.56
CA ILE A 102 -5.45 3.33 1.51
C ILE A 102 -5.18 2.85 2.93
N SER A 103 -4.87 1.57 3.09
CA SER A 103 -4.57 0.96 4.38
C SER A 103 -3.46 -0.08 4.27
N LEU A 104 -2.60 -0.11 5.29
CA LEU A 104 -1.61 -1.14 5.51
C LEU A 104 -1.79 -1.71 6.92
N SER A 105 -1.96 -3.03 7.02
CA SER A 105 -2.17 -3.71 8.29
C SER A 105 -1.22 -4.90 8.41
N LEU A 106 -0.32 -4.84 9.38
CA LEU A 106 0.67 -5.89 9.63
C LEU A 106 0.53 -6.40 11.07
N LYS A 107 1.08 -7.60 11.31
CA LYS A 107 1.13 -8.18 12.64
C LYS A 107 2.01 -7.34 13.59
N GLU A 108 1.81 -7.51 14.88
CA GLU A 108 2.49 -6.77 15.93
C GLU A 108 4.02 -6.77 15.80
N SER A 109 4.64 -7.89 15.42
CA SER A 109 6.09 -7.98 15.18
C SER A 109 6.61 -7.03 14.08
N ASP A 110 5.73 -6.61 13.18
CA ASP A 110 6.04 -5.74 12.04
C ASP A 110 5.46 -4.33 12.23
N LYS A 111 5.03 -3.95 13.44
CA LYS A 111 4.44 -2.64 13.77
C LYS A 111 5.33 -1.48 13.32
N SER A 112 6.64 -1.58 13.55
CA SER A 112 7.60 -0.54 13.14
C SER A 112 7.59 -0.28 11.63
N HIS A 113 7.24 -1.29 10.82
CA HIS A 113 7.11 -1.14 9.38
C HIS A 113 5.85 -0.37 8.98
N VAL A 114 4.74 -0.55 9.71
CA VAL A 114 3.54 0.29 9.56
C VAL A 114 3.83 1.75 9.94
N GLU A 115 4.65 1.97 10.96
CA GLU A 115 5.10 3.31 11.37
C GLU A 115 5.98 3.97 10.29
N LYS A 116 6.89 3.22 9.65
CA LYS A 116 7.67 3.70 8.49
C LYS A 116 6.75 4.13 7.34
N PHE A 117 5.72 3.33 7.03
CA PHE A 117 4.75 3.70 5.99
C PHE A 117 3.97 4.97 6.35
N ARG A 118 3.54 5.11 7.60
CA ARG A 118 2.89 6.34 8.11
C ARG A 118 3.80 7.56 7.93
N HIS A 119 5.08 7.42 8.31
CA HIS A 119 6.09 8.48 8.16
C HIS A 119 6.30 8.86 6.69
N PHE A 120 6.47 7.88 5.81
CA PHE A 120 6.55 8.08 4.36
C PHE A 120 5.35 8.87 3.81
N CYS A 121 4.15 8.64 4.35
CA CYS A 121 2.95 9.40 3.99
C CYS A 121 2.92 10.83 4.57
N GLY A 122 3.89 11.25 5.40
CA GLY A 122 3.89 12.56 6.07
C GLY A 122 2.75 12.72 7.08
N LEU A 123 2.28 11.62 7.68
CA LEU A 123 1.11 11.60 8.58
C LEU A 123 1.45 11.09 9.99
N ASP A 124 2.59 11.49 10.52
CA ASP A 124 3.14 11.02 11.80
C ASP A 124 2.21 11.26 12.99
N GLU A 125 1.46 12.35 12.96
CA GLU A 125 0.47 12.68 13.99
C GLU A 125 -0.74 11.74 14.00
N LYS A 126 -0.92 10.95 12.96
CA LYS A 126 -2.05 10.04 12.86
C LYS A 126 -1.77 8.73 13.62
N LYS A 127 -2.67 8.41 14.56
CA LYS A 127 -2.54 7.18 15.36
C LYS A 127 -2.74 5.92 14.54
N LEU A 128 -1.98 4.88 14.87
CA LEU A 128 -2.23 3.53 14.37
C LEU A 128 -3.48 2.95 15.04
N HIS A 129 -4.22 2.15 14.29
CA HIS A 129 -5.34 1.37 14.82
C HIS A 129 -4.87 -0.04 15.16
N THR A 130 -5.34 -0.56 16.29
CA THR A 130 -5.08 -1.95 16.69
C THR A 130 -6.28 -2.81 16.33
N LYS A 131 -6.04 -3.91 15.64
CA LYS A 131 -7.04 -4.93 15.30
C LYS A 131 -6.68 -6.23 16.00
N THR A 132 -7.51 -6.70 16.89
CA THR A 132 -7.33 -7.98 17.59
C THR A 132 -8.25 -9.02 16.96
N LYS A 133 -7.68 -10.17 16.58
CA LYS A 133 -8.42 -11.32 16.06
C LYS A 133 -8.17 -12.52 16.96
N THR A 134 -9.21 -13.00 17.59
CA THR A 134 -9.16 -14.24 18.41
C THR A 134 -9.69 -15.41 17.57
N THR A 135 -8.94 -16.49 17.55
CA THR A 135 -9.27 -17.75 16.89
C THR A 135 -9.02 -18.90 17.86
N ASN A 136 -9.44 -20.11 17.49
CA ASN A 136 -9.16 -21.32 18.29
C ASN A 136 -7.65 -21.57 18.52
N ASN A 137 -6.78 -20.99 17.66
CA ASN A 137 -5.32 -21.13 17.72
C ASN A 137 -4.64 -19.98 18.50
N GLY A 138 -5.41 -19.08 19.12
CA GLY A 138 -4.91 -17.95 19.91
C GLY A 138 -5.35 -16.59 19.40
N THR A 139 -4.85 -15.56 20.07
CA THR A 139 -5.15 -14.17 19.76
C THR A 139 -3.98 -13.57 18.98
N SER A 140 -4.28 -12.96 17.83
CA SER A 140 -3.33 -12.20 17.02
C SER A 140 -3.67 -10.72 17.05
N VAL A 141 -2.64 -9.87 17.16
CA VAL A 141 -2.75 -8.42 17.16
C VAL A 141 -2.11 -7.88 15.87
N ASN A 142 -2.86 -7.07 15.13
CA ASN A 142 -2.37 -6.35 13.98
C ASN A 142 -2.43 -4.84 14.23
N TYR A 143 -1.43 -4.13 13.74
CA TYR A 143 -1.42 -2.68 13.68
C TYR A 143 -1.76 -2.23 12.27
N GLU A 144 -2.66 -1.25 12.16
CA GLU A 144 -3.12 -0.70 10.91
C GLU A 144 -2.91 0.81 10.87
N PHE A 145 -2.37 1.28 9.77
CA PHE A 145 -2.40 2.67 9.37
C PHE A 145 -3.29 2.81 8.15
N SER A 146 -4.18 3.80 8.17
CA SER A 146 -5.07 4.09 7.04
C SER A 146 -5.29 5.59 6.89
N PHE A 147 -5.43 6.05 5.66
CA PHE A 147 -5.80 7.43 5.34
C PHE A 147 -6.68 7.47 4.08
N SER A 148 -7.31 8.62 3.87
CA SER A 148 -8.18 8.82 2.71
C SER A 148 -7.63 9.92 1.83
N SER A 149 -7.32 9.58 0.59
CA SER A 149 -6.92 10.51 -0.46
C SER A 149 -7.43 10.01 -1.81
N LYS A 150 -8.24 10.81 -2.48
CA LYS A 150 -8.73 10.50 -3.81
C LYS A 150 -7.58 10.45 -4.82
N LYS A 151 -6.70 11.46 -4.77
CA LYS A 151 -5.56 11.56 -5.70
C LYS A 151 -4.62 10.36 -5.57
N THR A 152 -4.23 10.00 -4.34
CA THR A 152 -3.33 8.85 -4.10
C THR A 152 -3.94 7.54 -4.59
N VAL A 153 -5.24 7.34 -4.39
CA VAL A 153 -5.94 6.14 -4.90
C VAL A 153 -5.96 6.13 -6.43
N GLU A 154 -6.21 7.27 -7.08
CA GLU A 154 -6.17 7.39 -8.54
C GLU A 154 -4.77 7.13 -9.09
N ASP A 155 -3.73 7.63 -8.44
CA ASP A 155 -2.35 7.42 -8.84
C ASP A 155 -1.92 5.96 -8.64
N LEU A 156 -2.26 5.34 -7.51
CA LEU A 156 -2.05 3.91 -7.28
C LEU A 156 -2.77 3.05 -8.33
N PHE A 157 -3.96 3.45 -8.74
CA PHE A 157 -4.70 2.76 -9.80
C PHE A 157 -3.98 2.84 -11.14
N LYS A 158 -3.44 4.00 -11.52
CA LYS A 158 -2.60 4.17 -12.71
C LYS A 158 -1.34 3.30 -12.64
N CYS A 159 -0.75 3.19 -11.44
CA CYS A 159 0.38 2.30 -11.20
C CYS A 159 0.00 0.81 -11.17
N GLY A 160 -1.26 0.42 -11.38
CA GLY A 160 -1.71 -0.99 -11.38
C GLY A 160 -2.02 -1.57 -10.00
N CYS A 161 -2.06 -0.74 -8.96
CA CYS A 161 -2.39 -1.14 -7.59
C CYS A 161 -3.84 -0.76 -7.26
N PHE A 162 -4.74 -1.74 -7.18
CA PHE A 162 -6.19 -1.52 -7.05
C PHE A 162 -6.86 -2.51 -6.11
N ASN A 163 -8.14 -2.30 -5.86
CA ASN A 163 -8.95 -3.17 -5.01
C ASN A 163 -9.11 -4.59 -5.59
N LYS A 164 -9.12 -5.61 -4.73
CA LYS A 164 -9.25 -7.03 -5.11
C LYS A 164 -8.18 -7.48 -6.11
N LYS A 165 -6.97 -6.98 -5.93
CA LYS A 165 -5.84 -7.17 -6.84
C LYS A 165 -5.30 -8.59 -6.91
N THR A 166 -5.49 -9.42 -5.89
CA THR A 166 -4.89 -10.77 -5.74
C THR A 166 -4.90 -11.61 -7.02
N PHE A 167 -5.99 -11.59 -7.77
CA PHE A 167 -6.15 -12.39 -9.01
C PHE A 167 -5.97 -11.58 -10.30
N LYS A 168 -5.61 -10.30 -10.22
CA LYS A 168 -5.65 -9.39 -11.37
C LYS A 168 -4.38 -8.57 -11.58
N ILE A 169 -3.44 -8.61 -10.65
CA ILE A 169 -2.20 -7.83 -10.75
C ILE A 169 -1.37 -8.25 -11.95
N SER A 170 -0.75 -7.26 -12.57
CA SER A 170 0.30 -7.43 -13.56
C SER A 170 1.56 -6.75 -13.05
N PHE A 171 2.72 -7.19 -13.49
CA PHE A 171 3.97 -6.51 -13.18
C PHE A 171 3.96 -5.11 -13.83
N PRO A 172 4.38 -4.05 -13.12
CA PRO A 172 4.37 -2.69 -13.67
C PRO A 172 5.31 -2.56 -14.86
N SER A 173 4.93 -1.72 -15.84
CA SER A 173 5.78 -1.40 -16.99
C SER A 173 6.90 -0.43 -16.59
N TYR A 174 7.90 -0.30 -17.47
CA TYR A 174 8.98 0.68 -17.27
C TYR A 174 8.54 2.12 -17.43
N ASP A 175 7.35 2.38 -17.99
CA ASP A 175 6.72 3.71 -17.98
C ASP A 175 6.25 4.13 -16.59
N ILE A 176 5.99 3.14 -15.70
CA ILE A 176 5.56 3.38 -14.32
C ILE A 176 6.76 3.41 -13.37
N ILE A 177 7.69 2.47 -13.53
CA ILE A 177 8.88 2.35 -12.68
C ILE A 177 10.07 2.17 -13.59
N SER A 178 11.05 3.07 -13.50
CA SER A 178 12.27 2.96 -14.30
C SER A 178 13.06 1.68 -14.00
N LYS A 179 13.94 1.29 -14.93
CA LYS A 179 14.78 0.07 -14.79
C LYS A 179 15.65 0.13 -13.54
N GLU A 180 16.11 1.31 -13.18
CA GLU A 180 16.97 1.55 -12.01
C GLU A 180 16.23 1.32 -10.69
N LEU A 181 14.93 1.58 -10.66
CA LEU A 181 14.09 1.48 -9.47
C LEU A 181 13.34 0.15 -9.35
N ILE A 182 13.34 -0.67 -10.39
CA ILE A 182 12.51 -1.90 -10.43
C ILE A 182 12.85 -2.91 -9.32
N TYR A 183 14.12 -2.99 -8.92
CA TYR A 183 14.54 -3.89 -7.83
C TYR A 183 14.05 -3.43 -6.46
N HIS A 184 13.82 -2.14 -6.28
CA HIS A 184 13.20 -1.59 -5.06
C HIS A 184 11.71 -1.98 -4.98
N PHE A 185 11.00 -1.93 -6.12
CA PHE A 185 9.64 -2.47 -6.21
C PHE A 185 9.60 -3.97 -5.90
N ILE A 186 10.50 -4.76 -6.50
CA ILE A 186 10.59 -6.19 -6.26
C ILE A 186 10.87 -6.48 -4.78
N ARG A 187 11.76 -5.72 -4.13
CA ARG A 187 12.02 -5.84 -2.69
C ARG A 187 10.74 -5.59 -1.88
N GLY A 188 10.01 -4.51 -2.17
CA GLY A 188 8.75 -4.21 -1.48
C GLY A 188 7.73 -5.34 -1.64
N TYR A 189 7.59 -5.89 -2.83
CA TYR A 189 6.70 -7.02 -3.09
C TYR A 189 7.12 -8.30 -2.34
N ILE A 190 8.41 -8.61 -2.33
CA ILE A 190 8.98 -9.76 -1.60
C ILE A 190 8.81 -9.56 -0.09
N ASP A 191 9.00 -8.36 0.41
CA ASP A 191 8.82 -8.03 1.84
C ASP A 191 7.36 -8.21 2.29
N GLY A 192 6.37 -7.96 1.43
CA GLY A 192 4.97 -8.33 1.66
C GLY A 192 4.75 -9.85 1.49
N ASP A 193 4.59 -10.31 0.27
CA ASP A 193 4.12 -11.66 -0.08
C ASP A 193 5.22 -12.72 -0.26
N GLY A 194 6.50 -12.36 -0.24
CA GLY A 194 7.59 -13.32 -0.42
C GLY A 194 7.88 -14.13 0.84
N SER A 195 8.39 -15.34 0.66
CA SER A 195 8.90 -16.21 1.72
C SER A 195 10.37 -16.50 1.50
N ILE A 196 11.20 -16.27 2.52
CA ILE A 196 12.62 -16.59 2.54
C ILE A 196 12.82 -17.70 3.57
N THR A 197 13.16 -18.92 3.11
CA THR A 197 13.28 -20.09 3.97
C THR A 197 14.60 -20.79 3.76
N HIS A 198 15.01 -21.53 4.79
CA HIS A 198 16.07 -22.51 4.68
C HIS A 198 15.46 -23.85 4.24
N GLY A 199 16.06 -24.55 3.29
CA GLY A 199 15.57 -25.85 2.83
C GLY A 199 15.42 -26.82 3.99
N GLY A 200 14.45 -27.75 3.86
CA GLY A 200 14.15 -28.75 4.88
C GLY A 200 15.34 -29.69 5.18
N CYS A 201 15.14 -30.59 6.15
CA CYS A 201 16.12 -31.48 6.75
C CYS A 201 17.19 -32.01 5.76
N GLY A 202 18.46 -31.65 6.00
CA GLY A 202 19.58 -32.05 5.16
C GLY A 202 19.91 -31.17 3.95
N SER A 203 19.12 -30.11 3.68
CA SER A 203 19.41 -29.17 2.59
C SER A 203 19.84 -27.82 3.16
N SER A 204 21.06 -27.38 2.83
CA SER A 204 21.52 -26.01 3.10
C SER A 204 21.02 -25.00 2.06
N ALA A 205 20.05 -25.37 1.24
CA ALA A 205 19.57 -24.54 0.17
C ALA A 205 18.59 -23.47 0.69
N ILE A 206 18.91 -22.21 0.47
CA ILE A 206 17.98 -21.10 0.66
C ILE A 206 16.95 -21.15 -0.44
N THR A 207 15.71 -20.85 -0.08
CA THR A 207 14.61 -20.75 -1.04
C THR A 207 13.90 -19.41 -0.90
N LEU A 208 13.79 -18.70 -2.01
CA LEU A 208 12.94 -17.54 -2.18
C LEU A 208 11.69 -17.98 -2.94
N GLU A 209 10.53 -17.88 -2.31
CA GLU A 209 9.24 -18.17 -2.91
C GLU A 209 8.41 -16.89 -2.97
N VAL A 210 7.75 -16.65 -4.11
CA VAL A 210 6.88 -15.50 -4.32
C VAL A 210 5.59 -15.97 -4.96
N LEU A 211 4.45 -15.50 -4.42
CA LEU A 211 3.11 -15.78 -4.95
C LEU A 211 2.64 -14.63 -5.85
N GLY A 212 1.80 -14.93 -6.83
CA GLY A 212 1.21 -13.92 -7.71
C GLY A 212 0.43 -14.53 -8.87
N THR A 213 -0.12 -13.67 -9.73
CA THR A 213 -0.72 -14.13 -10.98
C THR A 213 0.36 -14.66 -11.93
N GLU A 214 -0.01 -15.54 -12.85
CA GLU A 214 0.92 -16.04 -13.86
C GLU A 214 1.55 -14.89 -14.66
N LYS A 215 0.74 -13.93 -15.09
CA LYS A 215 1.21 -12.74 -15.82
C LYS A 215 2.24 -11.92 -15.02
N PHE A 216 1.97 -11.70 -13.73
CA PHE A 216 2.90 -10.98 -12.86
C PHE A 216 4.23 -11.73 -12.71
N LEU A 217 4.17 -13.03 -12.38
CA LEU A 217 5.36 -13.83 -12.10
C LEU A 217 6.20 -14.14 -13.34
N THR A 218 5.61 -14.22 -14.52
CA THR A 218 6.35 -14.35 -15.77
C THR A 218 7.25 -13.15 -16.01
N THR A 219 6.71 -11.92 -15.88
CA THR A 219 7.50 -10.70 -16.02
C THR A 219 8.50 -10.54 -14.86
N TYR A 220 8.08 -10.82 -13.62
CA TYR A 220 8.97 -10.86 -12.45
C TYR A 220 10.18 -11.74 -12.66
N ASN A 221 9.98 -12.99 -13.14
CA ASN A 221 11.08 -13.90 -13.42
C ASN A 221 12.00 -13.38 -14.53
N LYS A 222 11.41 -12.81 -15.60
CA LYS A 222 12.18 -12.22 -16.72
C LYS A 222 13.08 -11.09 -16.23
N VAL A 223 12.55 -10.16 -15.43
CA VAL A 223 13.32 -9.03 -14.85
C VAL A 223 14.48 -9.53 -13.96
N LEU A 224 14.29 -10.65 -13.29
CA LEU A 224 15.34 -11.27 -12.47
C LEU A 224 16.34 -12.13 -13.27
N GLY A 225 16.18 -12.25 -14.60
CA GLY A 225 17.03 -13.07 -15.45
C GLY A 225 16.64 -14.55 -15.53
N PHE A 226 15.42 -14.90 -15.14
CA PHE A 226 14.90 -16.28 -15.16
C PHE A 226 13.71 -16.42 -16.12
N GLU A 227 13.84 -15.99 -17.37
CA GLU A 227 12.75 -15.88 -18.35
C GLU A 227 11.93 -17.17 -18.52
N ASN A 228 12.59 -18.32 -18.56
CA ASN A 228 11.95 -19.64 -18.75
C ASN A 228 11.68 -20.39 -17.43
N LYS A 229 11.61 -19.66 -16.32
CA LYS A 229 11.38 -20.27 -15.01
C LYS A 229 9.99 -20.88 -14.92
N LYS A 230 9.92 -22.17 -14.59
CA LYS A 230 8.64 -22.86 -14.35
C LYS A 230 7.92 -22.24 -13.16
N LEU A 231 6.63 -21.97 -13.34
CA LEU A 231 5.70 -21.58 -12.30
C LEU A 231 4.92 -22.81 -11.80
N TYR A 232 4.64 -22.84 -10.51
CA TYR A 232 3.90 -23.93 -9.87
C TYR A 232 2.52 -23.44 -9.43
N SER A 233 1.51 -24.32 -9.51
CA SER A 233 0.17 -24.01 -8.99
C SER A 233 0.19 -23.93 -7.47
N PHE A 234 -0.62 -23.03 -6.91
CA PHE A 234 -0.76 -22.86 -5.47
C PHE A 234 -2.21 -23.17 -5.04
N ASN A 235 -2.36 -24.20 -4.19
CA ASN A 235 -3.64 -24.58 -3.57
C ASN A 235 -4.83 -24.67 -4.54
N HIS A 236 -4.64 -25.24 -5.72
CA HIS A 236 -5.69 -25.36 -6.76
C HIS A 236 -6.39 -24.04 -7.15
N THR A 237 -5.70 -22.92 -6.94
CA THR A 237 -6.17 -21.57 -7.33
C THR A 237 -5.53 -21.12 -8.63
N SER A 238 -5.98 -19.97 -9.17
CA SER A 238 -5.32 -19.29 -10.30
C SER A 238 -3.98 -18.64 -9.90
N ILE A 239 -3.66 -18.61 -8.60
CA ILE A 239 -2.38 -18.11 -8.10
C ILE A 239 -1.28 -19.10 -8.41
N LYS A 240 -0.16 -18.58 -8.85
CA LYS A 240 1.08 -19.30 -9.10
C LYS A 240 2.13 -18.94 -8.07
N ARG A 241 3.17 -19.75 -8.01
CA ARG A 241 4.37 -19.48 -7.23
C ARG A 241 5.61 -19.61 -8.10
N SER A 242 6.51 -18.67 -7.92
CA SER A 242 7.89 -18.73 -8.41
C SER A 242 8.79 -19.14 -7.26
N ILE A 243 9.64 -20.13 -7.48
CA ILE A 243 10.57 -20.66 -6.48
C ILE A 243 11.99 -20.54 -7.03
N ILE A 244 12.83 -19.73 -6.39
CA ILE A 244 14.25 -19.60 -6.69
C ILE A 244 15.02 -20.17 -5.51
N SER A 245 15.99 -21.07 -5.75
CA SER A 245 16.66 -21.80 -4.67
C SER A 245 18.17 -21.76 -4.81
N GLY A 246 18.85 -22.01 -3.70
CA GLY A 246 20.30 -22.13 -3.60
C GLY A 246 21.05 -20.82 -3.89
N PRO A 247 22.19 -20.87 -4.58
CA PRO A 247 22.98 -19.67 -4.89
C PRO A 247 22.21 -18.60 -5.68
N TYR A 248 21.27 -19.00 -6.53
CA TYR A 248 20.44 -18.06 -7.28
C TYR A 248 19.49 -17.27 -6.38
N ALA A 249 18.97 -17.88 -5.31
CA ALA A 249 18.16 -17.14 -4.32
C ALA A 249 19.01 -16.08 -3.60
N ILE A 250 20.24 -16.42 -3.21
CA ILE A 250 21.17 -15.45 -2.61
C ILE A 250 21.48 -14.31 -3.58
N TYR A 251 21.77 -14.64 -4.84
CA TYR A 251 22.03 -13.60 -5.85
C TYR A 251 20.88 -12.60 -5.97
N VAL A 252 19.64 -13.09 -6.08
CA VAL A 252 18.46 -12.22 -6.15
C VAL A 252 18.32 -11.39 -4.89
N LEU A 253 18.48 -12.00 -3.71
CA LEU A 253 18.39 -11.31 -2.44
C LEU A 253 19.51 -10.28 -2.27
N ASP A 254 20.76 -10.60 -2.66
CA ASP A 254 21.86 -9.65 -2.70
C ASP A 254 21.49 -8.44 -3.57
N LYS A 255 20.91 -8.66 -4.76
CA LYS A 255 20.55 -7.62 -5.70
C LYS A 255 19.45 -6.70 -5.19
N ILE A 256 18.43 -7.23 -4.50
CA ILE A 256 17.32 -6.42 -3.98
C ILE A 256 17.62 -5.74 -2.65
N TYR A 257 18.53 -6.28 -1.83
CA TYR A 257 18.88 -5.74 -0.53
C TYR A 257 20.21 -4.96 -0.52
N ASN A 258 21.00 -5.02 -1.60
CA ASN A 258 22.25 -4.27 -1.69
C ASN A 258 21.97 -2.76 -1.63
N ASN A 259 22.62 -2.06 -0.69
CA ASN A 259 22.45 -0.64 -0.44
C ASN A 259 21.00 -0.20 -0.20
N ALA A 260 20.13 -1.11 0.25
CA ALA A 260 18.74 -0.80 0.54
C ALA A 260 18.61 0.04 1.81
N HIS A 261 17.89 1.16 1.73
CA HIS A 261 17.61 2.02 2.88
C HIS A 261 16.28 1.69 3.57
N ILE A 262 15.38 1.01 2.85
CA ILE A 262 14.08 0.60 3.38
C ILE A 262 13.82 -0.89 3.10
N PHE A 263 13.44 -1.63 4.13
CA PHE A 263 13.14 -3.06 4.10
C PHE A 263 12.32 -3.48 5.31
N LEU A 264 11.67 -4.65 5.22
CA LEU A 264 11.03 -5.32 6.35
C LEU A 264 12.09 -6.05 7.18
N GLN A 265 12.34 -5.55 8.41
CA GLN A 265 13.48 -5.96 9.25
C GLN A 265 13.62 -7.47 9.39
N ARG A 266 12.56 -8.19 9.75
CA ARG A 266 12.64 -9.65 9.94
C ARG A 266 13.05 -10.44 8.69
N LYS A 267 12.71 -9.94 7.49
CA LYS A 267 13.11 -10.58 6.22
C LYS A 267 14.54 -10.26 5.86
N TYR A 268 14.96 -9.03 6.12
CA TYR A 268 16.35 -8.62 5.96
C TYR A 268 17.29 -9.38 6.89
N ASP A 269 16.92 -9.52 8.17
CA ASP A 269 17.69 -10.29 9.14
C ASP A 269 17.79 -11.76 8.73
N LYS A 270 16.68 -12.33 8.24
CA LYS A 270 16.65 -13.70 7.74
C LYS A 270 17.53 -13.86 6.51
N TYR A 271 17.52 -12.92 5.58
CA TYR A 271 18.43 -12.91 4.43
C TYR A 271 19.89 -12.88 4.89
N LEU A 272 20.27 -12.00 5.81
CA LEU A 272 21.66 -11.91 6.31
C LEU A 272 22.12 -13.24 6.97
N GLU A 273 21.26 -13.82 7.81
CA GLU A 273 21.51 -15.12 8.43
C GLU A 273 21.80 -16.18 7.37
N LEU A 274 20.89 -16.34 6.40
CA LEU A 274 21.00 -17.38 5.38
C LEU A 274 22.13 -17.13 4.39
N ARG A 275 22.40 -15.86 4.06
CA ARG A 275 23.55 -15.47 3.24
C ARG A 275 24.87 -15.89 3.88
N ARG A 276 25.02 -15.63 5.19
CA ARG A 276 26.20 -16.06 5.95
C ARG A 276 26.38 -17.57 5.91
N LEU A 277 25.31 -18.32 6.12
CA LEU A 277 25.34 -19.79 6.05
C LEU A 277 25.71 -20.31 4.65
N ALA A 278 25.15 -19.70 3.61
CA ALA A 278 25.43 -20.07 2.23
C ALA A 278 26.90 -19.80 1.82
N LEU A 279 27.43 -18.64 2.22
CA LEU A 279 28.82 -18.27 1.91
C LEU A 279 29.86 -19.09 2.68
N ALA A 280 29.48 -19.72 3.78
CA ALA A 280 30.34 -20.71 4.46
C ALA A 280 30.63 -21.95 3.59
N SER A 281 29.82 -22.21 2.54
CA SER A 281 30.09 -23.25 1.53
C SER A 281 31.03 -22.72 0.45
N PRO A 282 32.26 -23.29 0.27
CA PRO A 282 33.19 -22.85 -0.78
C PRO A 282 32.63 -22.98 -2.19
N ARG A 283 31.71 -23.94 -2.40
CA ARG A 283 31.04 -24.15 -3.69
C ARG A 283 30.10 -22.99 -3.98
N THR A 284 29.25 -22.58 -3.01
CA THR A 284 28.31 -21.50 -3.15
C THR A 284 29.04 -20.16 -3.35
N ALA A 285 30.07 -19.90 -2.56
CA ALA A 285 30.90 -18.71 -2.69
C ALA A 285 31.52 -18.57 -4.09
N ARG A 286 32.08 -19.66 -4.65
CA ARG A 286 32.62 -19.68 -6.01
C ARG A 286 31.57 -19.46 -7.10
N LEU A 287 30.36 -20.00 -6.93
CA LEU A 287 29.27 -19.82 -7.89
C LEU A 287 28.79 -18.36 -7.89
N LEU A 288 28.66 -17.73 -6.72
CA LEU A 288 28.25 -16.32 -6.59
C LEU A 288 29.30 -15.36 -7.15
N ALA A 289 30.59 -15.63 -6.91
CA ALA A 289 31.71 -14.82 -7.43
C ALA A 289 31.97 -15.01 -8.93
N GLY A 290 31.59 -16.15 -9.52
CA GLY A 290 31.91 -16.55 -10.88
C GLY A 290 30.72 -16.57 -11.83
N LYS A 291 30.22 -17.75 -12.14
CA LYS A 291 29.27 -18.00 -13.22
C LYS A 291 27.96 -17.24 -13.06
N ILE A 292 27.36 -17.25 -11.87
CA ILE A 292 26.08 -16.58 -11.62
C ILE A 292 26.21 -15.05 -11.77
N GLY A 293 27.31 -14.47 -11.27
CA GLY A 293 27.59 -13.04 -11.40
C GLY A 293 27.74 -12.60 -12.85
N LYS A 294 28.36 -13.42 -13.71
CA LYS A 294 28.56 -13.12 -15.13
C LYS A 294 27.31 -13.38 -15.98
N ASP A 295 26.63 -14.51 -15.78
CA ASP A 295 25.47 -14.90 -16.59
C ASP A 295 24.28 -13.93 -16.41
N LEU A 296 24.12 -13.38 -15.20
CA LEU A 296 23.02 -12.45 -14.91
C LEU A 296 23.41 -10.97 -15.06
N ALA A 297 24.69 -10.60 -15.01
CA ALA A 297 25.14 -9.25 -15.36
C ALA A 297 24.92 -8.93 -16.86
N ASN A 298 24.97 -9.95 -17.73
CA ASN A 298 24.66 -9.78 -19.15
C ASN A 298 23.18 -9.47 -19.40
N VAL A 299 22.27 -9.96 -18.56
CA VAL A 299 20.83 -9.65 -18.66
C VAL A 299 20.55 -8.18 -18.35
N ASP A 300 21.30 -7.58 -17.43
CA ASP A 300 21.15 -6.15 -17.09
C ASP A 300 21.59 -5.24 -18.25
N THR A 301 22.60 -5.65 -19.04
CA THR A 301 23.03 -4.92 -20.23
C THR A 301 22.03 -5.04 -21.38
N GLU A 302 21.41 -6.19 -21.61
CA GLU A 302 20.36 -6.37 -22.62
C GLU A 302 19.06 -5.65 -22.27
N VAL A 303 18.68 -5.62 -20.98
CA VAL A 303 17.53 -4.86 -20.50
C VAL A 303 17.76 -3.35 -20.59
N THR A 304 19.03 -2.90 -20.61
CA THR A 304 19.38 -1.47 -20.75
C THR A 304 19.38 -1.00 -22.21
N THR A 305 19.45 -1.91 -23.17
CA THR A 305 19.57 -1.59 -24.62
C THR A 305 18.29 -1.87 -25.43
N ALA A 306 17.23 -2.38 -24.83
CA ALA A 306 15.91 -2.62 -25.42
C ALA A 306 14.85 -1.73 -24.76
#